data_badc5a493ee1acd65f19f6415f1b0aa4
#
_entry.id   badc5a493ee1acd65f19f6415f1b0aa4
#
_cell.length_a   1.000
_cell.length_b   1.000
_cell.length_c   1.000
_cell.angle_alpha   90.00
_cell.angle_beta   90.00
_cell.angle_gamma   90.00
#
_symmetry.space_group_name_H-M   'P 1'
#
loop_
_entity.id
_entity.type
_entity.pdbx_description
1 polymer ?
#
loop_
_entity_poly.entity_id
_entity_poly.type
_entity_poly.pdbx_seq_one_letter_code
_entity_poly.pdbx_strand_id
1 'polypeptide(L)'
;MGTIIRPEVSKKNKYWMEKHRYYELKHFCLQYPIWKKAYIALDGLSSRPSDLEAISKTNRISNPTERCAEARMKYLRLMEMVEQAAIDTDSELYSYILTGVTEGCTYEHLKSKYNIPCCRQTYYELYRKFFYILNKIRE
;
A
#
# COMPACT_ATOMS: atom_id res chain seq x y z
N MET A 1 6.41 -6.78 -23.56
CA MET A 1 6.15 -7.44 -22.30
C MET A 1 7.02 -6.83 -21.20
N GLY A 2 6.40 -6.34 -20.16
CA GLY A 2 7.16 -5.73 -19.09
C GLY A 2 8.04 -6.72 -18.35
N THR A 3 9.30 -6.42 -18.23
CA THR A 3 10.23 -7.25 -17.49
C THR A 3 9.98 -7.04 -16.01
N ILE A 4 9.59 -8.10 -15.31
CA ILE A 4 9.44 -8.01 -13.87
C ILE A 4 10.82 -8.03 -13.26
N ILE A 5 11.20 -6.93 -12.64
CA ILE A 5 12.47 -6.83 -11.92
C ILE A 5 12.24 -7.41 -10.54
N ARG A 6 12.72 -8.61 -10.32
CA ARG A 6 12.56 -9.32 -9.05
C ARG A 6 13.75 -9.07 -8.15
N PRO A 7 13.53 -8.60 -6.93
CA PRO A 7 14.64 -8.41 -5.99
C PRO A 7 15.47 -9.67 -5.74
N GLU A 8 14.84 -10.84 -5.79
CA GLU A 8 15.52 -12.10 -5.53
C GLU A 8 16.43 -12.59 -6.67
N VAL A 9 16.39 -11.95 -7.84
CA VAL A 9 17.19 -12.39 -8.99
C VAL A 9 18.69 -12.24 -8.76
N SER A 10 19.12 -11.27 -7.98
CA SER A 10 20.53 -11.05 -7.71
C SER A 10 20.81 -10.83 -6.24
N LYS A 11 21.48 -11.78 -5.61
CA LYS A 11 21.92 -11.68 -4.22
C LYS A 11 22.98 -10.60 -4.03
N LYS A 12 23.59 -10.16 -5.12
CA LYS A 12 24.59 -9.08 -5.07
C LYS A 12 23.97 -7.70 -4.94
N ASN A 13 22.67 -7.58 -5.24
CA ASN A 13 21.95 -6.31 -5.10
C ASN A 13 21.75 -6.02 -3.61
N LYS A 14 22.06 -4.81 -3.18
CA LYS A 14 21.93 -4.42 -1.76
C LYS A 14 20.48 -4.45 -1.26
N TYR A 15 19.51 -4.46 -2.17
CA TYR A 15 18.09 -4.52 -1.83
C TYR A 15 17.49 -5.91 -2.07
N TRP A 16 18.34 -6.92 -2.18
CA TRP A 16 17.87 -8.29 -2.39
C TRP A 16 17.03 -8.79 -1.21
N MET A 17 16.03 -9.59 -1.51
CA MET A 17 15.21 -10.30 -0.52
C MET A 17 14.74 -11.63 -1.08
N GLU A 18 14.28 -12.50 -0.20
CA GLU A 18 13.73 -13.78 -0.58
C GLU A 18 12.51 -13.62 -1.48
N LYS A 19 12.38 -14.51 -2.47
CA LYS A 19 11.32 -14.48 -3.47
C LYS A 19 9.92 -14.43 -2.85
N HIS A 20 9.66 -15.33 -1.90
CA HIS A 20 8.34 -15.41 -1.28
C HIS A 20 8.04 -14.20 -0.40
N ARG A 21 9.04 -13.64 0.25
CA ARG A 21 8.89 -12.41 1.03
C ARG A 21 8.57 -11.23 0.10
N TYR A 22 9.22 -11.16 -1.05
CA TYR A 22 8.93 -10.13 -2.04
C TYR A 22 7.48 -10.22 -2.52
N TYR A 23 7.01 -11.44 -2.85
CA TYR A 23 5.63 -11.60 -3.30
C TYR A 23 4.62 -11.28 -2.22
N GLU A 24 4.92 -11.61 -0.97
CA GLU A 24 4.07 -11.24 0.16
C GLU A 24 3.91 -9.71 0.24
N LEU A 25 5.02 -8.98 0.16
CA LEU A 25 5.00 -7.52 0.23
C LEU A 25 4.33 -6.92 -1.01
N LYS A 26 4.54 -7.51 -2.17
CA LYS A 26 3.90 -7.08 -3.41
C LYS A 26 2.38 -7.18 -3.29
N HIS A 27 1.88 -8.31 -2.85
CA HIS A 27 0.44 -8.52 -2.67
C HIS A 27 -0.12 -7.68 -1.53
N PHE A 28 0.67 -7.43 -0.50
CA PHE A 28 0.30 -6.52 0.57
C PHE A 28 0.00 -5.12 0.01
N CYS A 29 0.88 -4.59 -0.83
CA CYS A 29 0.70 -3.26 -1.45
C CYS A 29 -0.50 -3.21 -2.37
N LEU A 30 -0.79 -4.30 -3.09
CA LEU A 30 -1.92 -4.35 -4.01
C LEU A 30 -3.27 -4.30 -3.29
N GLN A 31 -3.29 -4.49 -1.98
CA GLN A 31 -4.49 -4.34 -1.17
C GLN A 31 -4.81 -2.88 -0.82
N TYR A 32 -3.87 -1.97 -1.07
CA TYR A 32 -4.04 -0.55 -0.71
C TYR A 32 -5.36 0.06 -1.21
N PRO A 33 -5.78 -0.13 -2.46
CA PRO A 33 -7.08 0.40 -2.91
C PRO A 33 -8.24 -0.18 -2.13
N ILE A 34 -8.15 -1.44 -1.69
CA ILE A 34 -9.18 -2.10 -0.89
C ILE A 34 -9.26 -1.43 0.50
N TRP A 35 -8.13 -1.18 1.13
CA TRP A 35 -8.07 -0.50 2.42
C TRP A 35 -8.64 0.91 2.35
N LYS A 36 -8.29 1.63 1.29
CA LYS A 36 -8.77 3.00 1.07
C LYS A 36 -10.29 3.03 0.92
N LYS A 37 -10.83 2.10 0.16
CA LYS A 37 -12.27 1.97 -0.06
C LYS A 37 -12.99 1.64 1.25
N ALA A 38 -12.44 0.69 2.02
CA ALA A 38 -13.00 0.30 3.31
C ALA A 38 -12.94 1.44 4.32
N TYR A 39 -11.84 2.18 4.35
CA TYR A 39 -11.69 3.34 5.22
C TYR A 39 -12.76 4.40 4.95
N ILE A 40 -12.97 4.70 3.67
CA ILE A 40 -13.99 5.69 3.25
C ILE A 40 -15.39 5.22 3.61
N ALA A 41 -15.69 3.93 3.39
CA ALA A 41 -16.99 3.35 3.72
C ALA A 41 -17.29 3.42 5.22
N LEU A 42 -16.29 3.13 6.05
CA LEU A 42 -16.44 3.18 7.51
C LEU A 42 -16.60 4.60 8.02
N ASP A 43 -15.97 5.58 7.37
CA ASP A 43 -16.13 6.98 7.71
C ASP A 43 -17.56 7.43 7.45
N GLY A 44 -18.12 7.06 6.29
CA GLY A 44 -19.51 7.33 5.96
C GLY A 44 -20.47 6.66 6.94
N LEU A 45 -20.18 5.41 7.33
CA LEU A 45 -21.01 4.66 8.25
C LEU A 45 -20.99 5.28 9.65
N SER A 46 -19.85 5.72 10.13
CA SER A 46 -19.74 6.34 11.45
C SER A 46 -20.43 7.69 11.54
N SER A 47 -20.72 8.33 10.42
CA SER A 47 -21.45 9.59 10.35
C SER A 47 -22.96 9.41 10.20
N ARG A 48 -23.45 8.17 10.12
CA ARG A 48 -24.88 7.84 9.97
C ARG A 48 -25.43 7.19 11.24
N PRO A 49 -26.05 7.96 12.15
CA PRO A 49 -26.56 7.41 13.43
C PRO A 49 -27.57 6.28 13.26
N SER A 50 -28.42 6.34 12.23
CA SER A 50 -29.43 5.31 11.99
C SER A 50 -28.82 3.94 11.72
N ASP A 51 -27.71 3.91 10.99
CA ASP A 51 -27.00 2.66 10.70
C ASP A 51 -26.37 2.10 11.97
N LEU A 52 -25.84 2.99 12.82
CA LEU A 52 -25.25 2.60 14.10
C LEU A 52 -26.30 2.06 15.07
N GLU A 53 -27.49 2.63 15.08
CA GLU A 53 -28.57 2.15 15.90
C GLU A 53 -29.02 0.76 15.50
N ALA A 54 -29.13 0.50 14.20
CA ALA A 54 -29.50 -0.81 13.67
C ALA A 54 -28.50 -1.88 14.07
N ILE A 55 -27.21 -1.55 13.98
CA ILE A 55 -26.13 -2.45 14.39
C ILE A 55 -26.17 -2.68 15.90
N SER A 56 -26.44 -1.64 16.66
CA SER A 56 -26.51 -1.69 18.11
C SER A 56 -27.59 -2.63 18.60
N LYS A 57 -28.73 -2.69 17.91
CA LYS A 57 -29.85 -3.59 18.28
C LYS A 57 -29.51 -5.06 18.10
N THR A 58 -28.62 -5.37 17.15
CA THR A 58 -28.24 -6.75 16.83
C THR A 58 -27.03 -7.23 17.62
N ASN A 59 -26.22 -6.30 18.11
CA ASN A 59 -24.99 -6.64 18.81
C ASN A 59 -24.87 -5.83 20.11
N ARG A 60 -25.25 -6.47 21.21
CA ARG A 60 -25.26 -5.81 22.51
C ARG A 60 -23.91 -5.69 23.19
N ILE A 61 -22.91 -6.44 22.72
CA ILE A 61 -21.62 -6.58 23.41
C ILE A 61 -20.64 -5.47 23.08
N SER A 62 -20.67 -4.95 21.87
CA SER A 62 -19.70 -3.97 21.41
C SER A 62 -20.35 -2.71 20.89
N ASN A 63 -19.70 -1.58 21.18
CA ASN A 63 -20.11 -0.28 20.70
C ASN A 63 -19.83 -0.18 19.18
N PRO A 64 -20.85 -0.03 18.31
CA PRO A 64 -20.64 0.04 16.87
C PRO A 64 -19.75 1.21 16.45
N THR A 65 -19.88 2.35 17.11
CA THR A 65 -19.05 3.54 16.82
C THR A 65 -17.59 3.25 17.12
N GLU A 66 -17.32 2.61 18.24
CA GLU A 66 -15.97 2.25 18.65
C GLU A 66 -15.37 1.22 17.69
N ARG A 67 -16.15 0.22 17.28
CA ARG A 67 -15.69 -0.79 16.32
C ARG A 67 -15.38 -0.17 14.96
N CYS A 68 -16.19 0.77 14.48
CA CYS A 68 -15.92 1.48 13.23
C CYS A 68 -14.65 2.31 13.35
N ALA A 69 -14.46 2.98 14.48
CA ALA A 69 -13.26 3.78 14.72
C ALA A 69 -11.99 2.91 14.72
N GLU A 70 -12.06 1.75 15.39
CA GLU A 70 -10.95 0.81 15.45
C GLU A 70 -10.61 0.25 14.06
N ALA A 71 -11.62 -0.13 13.28
CA ALA A 71 -11.45 -0.65 11.95
C ALA A 71 -10.85 0.41 11.03
N ARG A 72 -11.33 1.65 11.12
CA ARG A 72 -10.78 2.77 10.36
C ARG A 72 -9.31 3.00 10.68
N MET A 73 -8.96 2.96 11.96
CA MET A 73 -7.57 3.13 12.39
C MET A 73 -6.67 2.02 11.87
N LYS A 74 -7.19 0.79 11.83
CA LYS A 74 -6.45 -0.34 11.28
C LYS A 74 -6.11 -0.12 9.80
N TYR A 75 -7.10 0.26 9.00
CA TYR A 75 -6.87 0.52 7.57
C TYR A 75 -5.96 1.71 7.36
N LEU A 76 -6.11 2.75 8.17
CA LEU A 76 -5.25 3.93 8.09
C LEU A 76 -3.79 3.57 8.35
N ARG A 77 -3.54 2.75 9.38
CA ARG A 77 -2.16 2.30 9.70
C ARG A 77 -1.54 1.50 8.56
N LEU A 78 -2.34 0.63 7.92
CA LEU A 78 -1.85 -0.15 6.79
C LEU A 78 -1.49 0.76 5.60
N MET A 79 -2.34 1.73 5.30
CA MET A 79 -2.08 2.70 4.23
C MET A 79 -0.85 3.56 4.53
N GLU A 80 -0.73 4.05 5.76
CA GLU A 80 0.40 4.88 6.18
C GLU A 80 1.72 4.11 6.09
N MET A 81 1.69 2.82 6.38
CA MET A 81 2.87 1.96 6.28
C MET A 81 3.43 1.94 4.86
N VAL A 82 2.55 1.76 3.88
CA VAL A 82 2.92 1.76 2.45
C VAL A 82 3.37 3.16 2.02
N GLU A 83 2.62 4.19 2.41
CA GLU A 83 2.94 5.58 2.06
C GLU A 83 4.28 6.01 2.64
N GLN A 84 4.54 5.65 3.90
CA GLN A 84 5.80 6.00 4.55
C GLN A 84 6.99 5.31 3.87
N ALA A 85 6.82 4.05 3.48
CA ALA A 85 7.86 3.34 2.75
C ALA A 85 8.19 4.04 1.42
N ALA A 86 7.17 4.54 0.73
CA ALA A 86 7.35 5.27 -0.53
C ALA A 86 8.09 6.59 -0.30
N ILE A 87 7.69 7.34 0.72
CA ILE A 87 8.33 8.63 1.06
C ILE A 87 9.80 8.40 1.45
N ASP A 88 10.07 7.37 2.24
CA ASP A 88 11.44 7.04 2.68
C ASP A 88 12.30 6.55 1.51
N THR A 89 11.68 6.02 0.46
CA THR A 89 12.39 5.59 -0.74
C THR A 89 12.91 6.79 -1.53
N ASP A 90 12.03 7.75 -1.79
CA ASP A 90 12.40 8.98 -2.51
C ASP A 90 11.34 10.05 -2.25
N SER A 91 11.76 11.16 -1.64
CA SER A 91 10.83 12.22 -1.25
C SER A 91 10.22 12.97 -2.44
N GLU A 92 10.83 12.89 -3.60
CA GLU A 92 10.33 13.57 -4.80
C GLU A 92 9.48 12.67 -5.69
N LEU A 93 9.88 11.40 -5.82
CA LEU A 93 9.23 10.45 -6.71
C LEU A 93 8.26 9.49 -6.01
N TYR A 94 8.03 9.68 -4.71
CA TYR A 94 7.24 8.74 -3.92
C TYR A 94 5.82 8.52 -4.46
N SER A 95 5.20 9.54 -5.03
CA SER A 95 3.84 9.42 -5.57
C SER A 95 3.79 8.44 -6.75
N TYR A 96 4.82 8.45 -7.59
CA TYR A 96 4.90 7.52 -8.72
C TYR A 96 5.17 6.09 -8.23
N ILE A 97 6.04 5.95 -7.23
CA ILE A 97 6.35 4.66 -6.63
C ILE A 97 5.08 4.09 -5.97
N LEU A 98 4.37 4.91 -5.21
CA LEU A 98 3.13 4.53 -4.55
C LEU A 98 2.09 4.04 -5.56
N THR A 99 1.89 4.79 -6.64
CA THR A 99 0.97 4.41 -7.71
C THR A 99 1.38 3.08 -8.33
N GLY A 100 2.67 2.92 -8.63
CA GLY A 100 3.19 1.70 -9.25
C GLY A 100 2.98 0.46 -8.39
N VAL A 101 3.25 0.54 -7.09
CA VAL A 101 3.16 -0.62 -6.20
C VAL A 101 1.74 -0.93 -5.75
N THR A 102 0.87 0.08 -5.66
CA THR A 102 -0.51 -0.13 -5.21
C THR A 102 -1.47 -0.48 -6.33
N GLU A 103 -1.17 -0.06 -7.55
CA GLU A 103 -2.00 -0.35 -8.73
C GLU A 103 -1.37 -1.39 -9.65
N GLY A 104 -0.17 -1.85 -9.34
CA GLY A 104 0.51 -2.86 -10.15
C GLY A 104 0.96 -2.36 -11.51
N CYS A 105 1.30 -1.07 -11.61
CA CYS A 105 1.70 -0.45 -12.87
C CYS A 105 3.15 -0.77 -13.23
N THR A 106 3.41 -0.95 -14.51
CA THR A 106 4.77 -1.06 -15.05
C THR A 106 5.35 0.34 -15.22
N TYR A 107 6.67 0.42 -15.42
CA TYR A 107 7.32 1.70 -15.72
C TYR A 107 6.75 2.32 -16.99
N GLU A 108 6.53 1.51 -18.02
CA GLU A 108 5.96 1.96 -19.29
C GLU A 108 4.60 2.61 -19.10
N HIS A 109 3.77 2.03 -18.25
CA HIS A 109 2.47 2.60 -17.93
C HIS A 109 2.59 3.93 -17.18
N LEU A 110 3.50 4.00 -16.20
CA LEU A 110 3.76 5.22 -15.44
C LEU A 110 4.30 6.32 -16.36
N LYS A 111 5.16 5.98 -17.30
CA LYS A 111 5.71 6.94 -18.28
C LYS A 111 4.63 7.45 -19.21
N SER A 112 3.79 6.55 -19.71
CA SER A 112 2.73 6.87 -20.65
C SER A 112 1.59 7.70 -20.01
N LYS A 113 1.15 7.31 -18.82
CA LYS A 113 -0.01 7.93 -18.18
C LYS A 113 0.35 9.11 -17.28
N TYR A 114 1.44 8.99 -16.55
CA TYR A 114 1.81 9.99 -15.53
C TYR A 114 3.09 10.75 -15.86
N ASN A 115 3.77 10.39 -16.95
CA ASN A 115 5.01 11.03 -17.39
C ASN A 115 6.06 11.10 -16.26
N ILE A 116 6.34 9.97 -15.64
CA ILE A 116 7.31 9.88 -14.56
C ILE A 116 8.67 10.46 -15.00
N PRO A 117 9.27 11.36 -14.20
CA PRO A 117 10.49 12.08 -14.62
C PRO A 117 11.79 11.33 -14.31
N CYS A 118 11.84 10.05 -14.57
CA CYS A 118 13.08 9.28 -14.40
C CYS A 118 13.12 8.16 -15.43
N CYS A 119 14.31 7.57 -15.62
CA CYS A 119 14.47 6.47 -16.55
C CYS A 119 14.04 5.16 -15.92
N ARG A 120 13.86 4.13 -16.75
CA ARG A 120 13.42 2.81 -16.33
C ARG A 120 14.35 2.20 -15.27
N GLN A 121 15.65 2.30 -15.48
CA GLN A 121 16.63 1.76 -14.55
C GLN A 121 16.52 2.41 -13.18
N THR A 122 16.40 3.72 -13.13
CA THR A 122 16.23 4.46 -11.87
C THR A 122 14.96 4.06 -11.16
N TYR A 123 13.84 3.95 -11.90
CA TYR A 123 12.57 3.55 -11.31
C TYR A 123 12.67 2.17 -10.66
N TYR A 124 13.25 1.19 -11.34
CA TYR A 124 13.32 -0.16 -10.78
C TYR A 124 14.33 -0.28 -9.65
N GLU A 125 15.33 0.59 -9.58
CA GLU A 125 16.18 0.67 -8.38
C GLU A 125 15.38 1.19 -7.19
N LEU A 126 14.57 2.23 -7.40
CA LEU A 126 13.69 2.77 -6.37
C LEU A 126 12.62 1.75 -5.98
N TYR A 127 12.11 0.99 -6.94
CA TYR A 127 11.15 -0.08 -6.70
C TYR A 127 11.72 -1.13 -5.75
N ARG A 128 12.95 -1.57 -5.98
CA ARG A 128 13.63 -2.52 -5.08
C ARG A 128 13.88 -1.91 -3.71
N LYS A 129 14.30 -0.67 -3.68
CA LYS A 129 14.54 0.06 -2.42
C LYS A 129 13.24 0.18 -1.62
N PHE A 130 12.13 0.46 -2.29
CA PHE A 130 10.83 0.53 -1.64
C PHE A 130 10.50 -0.76 -0.90
N PHE A 131 10.62 -1.89 -1.56
CA PHE A 131 10.30 -3.18 -0.94
C PHE A 131 11.27 -3.53 0.18
N TYR A 132 12.52 -3.15 0.05
CA TYR A 132 13.52 -3.31 1.11
C TYR A 132 13.13 -2.52 2.35
N ILE A 133 12.72 -1.28 2.19
CA ILE A 133 12.28 -0.42 3.29
C ILE A 133 10.99 -0.94 3.91
N LEU A 134 10.02 -1.31 3.08
CA LEU A 134 8.74 -1.86 3.55
C LEU A 134 8.95 -3.14 4.35
N ASN A 135 9.88 -3.98 3.92
CA ASN A 135 10.23 -5.20 4.65
C ASN A 135 10.68 -4.87 6.07
N LYS A 136 11.48 -3.84 6.23
CA LYS A 136 11.95 -3.40 7.56
C LYS A 136 10.82 -2.85 8.40
N ILE A 137 9.92 -2.08 7.80
CA ILE A 137 8.77 -1.52 8.51
C ILE A 137 7.85 -2.62 9.03
N ARG A 138 7.70 -3.70 8.27
CA ARG A 138 6.80 -4.80 8.61
C ARG A 138 7.45 -5.93 9.44
N GLU A 139 8.70 -5.83 9.76
CA GLU A 139 9.36 -6.81 10.63
C GLU A 139 8.80 -6.81 12.05
#